data_f60adbc140b1b37a790f009315d9b7ee
#
_entry.id   f60adbc140b1b37a790f009315d9b7ee
#
_cell.length_a   1.000
_cell.length_b   1.000
_cell.length_c   1.000
_cell.angle_alpha   90.00
_cell.angle_beta   90.00
_cell.angle_gamma   90.00
#
_symmetry.space_group_name_H-M   'P 1'
#
loop_
_entity.id
_entity.type
_entity.pdbx_description
1 polymer ?
#
loop_
_entity_poly.entity_id
_entity_poly.type
_entity_poly.pdbx_seq_one_letter_code
_entity_poly.pdbx_strand_id
1 'polypeptide(L)'
;MSGGILIEVSPGETRAAVVDGDDRLVELLIERIDRPPLEGGIHLGRVTRVEPSLNGAFVALAGGQDGFLRRAKGVHEGQAVVVQVTREPSGGKGPTLTDRPTLVGRYVALTPGREDVTFSRRLGSGRRRAQLEELAQRLQADTECGLALRAASAVAEDDEIAAEAAQLVEDWNAIEHTGASGQAPVCLAEPPDLLTRVLRDRVGGQVVIDNPLSFRAAEA
;
A
#
# COMPACT_ATOMS: atom_id res chain seq x y z
N MET A 1 11.01 -11.72 -23.39
CA MET A 1 11.33 -12.61 -22.25
C MET A 1 11.05 -11.84 -20.98
N SER A 2 10.40 -12.44 -20.02
CA SER A 2 10.13 -11.80 -18.74
C SER A 2 11.45 -11.69 -17.96
N GLY A 3 11.78 -10.51 -17.46
CA GLY A 3 12.91 -10.30 -16.58
C GLY A 3 12.75 -11.04 -15.23
N GLY A 4 13.65 -10.81 -14.29
CA GLY A 4 13.68 -11.46 -13.00
C GLY A 4 13.76 -10.48 -11.83
N ILE A 5 13.58 -11.03 -10.63
CA ILE A 5 13.80 -10.32 -9.37
C ILE A 5 14.78 -11.15 -8.55
N LEU A 6 15.87 -10.54 -8.14
CA LEU A 6 16.88 -11.14 -7.27
C LEU A 6 16.78 -10.46 -5.91
N ILE A 7 16.54 -11.22 -4.86
CA ILE A 7 16.37 -10.70 -3.50
C ILE A 7 17.48 -11.28 -2.61
N GLU A 8 18.23 -10.38 -1.99
CA GLU A 8 19.25 -10.66 -1.00
C GLU A 8 18.76 -10.18 0.37
N VAL A 9 18.81 -11.07 1.37
CA VAL A 9 18.44 -10.75 2.75
C VAL A 9 19.67 -10.91 3.65
N SER A 10 20.24 -9.80 4.04
CA SER A 10 21.39 -9.72 4.94
C SER A 10 20.97 -9.22 6.34
N PRO A 11 21.76 -9.45 7.39
CA PRO A 11 21.50 -8.83 8.68
C PRO A 11 21.47 -7.30 8.59
N GLY A 12 20.30 -6.71 8.82
CA GLY A 12 20.09 -5.25 8.81
C GLY A 12 19.70 -4.63 7.48
N GLU A 13 19.72 -5.38 6.36
CA GLU A 13 19.37 -4.85 5.04
C GLU A 13 18.76 -5.92 4.13
N THR A 14 17.70 -5.57 3.41
CA THR A 14 17.14 -6.36 2.31
C THR A 14 17.32 -5.59 1.01
N ARG A 15 17.78 -6.26 -0.04
CA ARG A 15 17.94 -5.69 -1.38
C ARG A 15 17.12 -6.48 -2.39
N ALA A 16 16.50 -5.77 -3.31
CA ALA A 16 15.81 -6.38 -4.45
C ALA A 16 16.31 -5.73 -5.75
N ALA A 17 16.94 -6.52 -6.60
CA ALA A 17 17.36 -6.13 -7.93
C ALA A 17 16.34 -6.63 -8.96
N VAL A 18 15.77 -5.73 -9.73
CA VAL A 18 14.90 -6.05 -10.86
C VAL A 18 15.75 -6.04 -12.12
N VAL A 19 15.73 -7.14 -12.86
CA VAL A 19 16.46 -7.27 -14.14
C VAL A 19 15.48 -7.45 -15.29
N ASP A 20 15.89 -6.98 -16.47
CA ASP A 20 15.15 -7.20 -17.71
C ASP A 20 15.45 -8.59 -18.33
N GLY A 21 14.90 -8.84 -19.52
CA GLY A 21 15.07 -10.12 -20.23
C GLY A 21 16.50 -10.37 -20.73
N ASP A 22 17.39 -9.41 -20.66
CA ASP A 22 18.81 -9.48 -21.01
C ASP A 22 19.71 -9.46 -19.76
N ASP A 23 19.14 -9.72 -18.57
CA ASP A 23 19.81 -9.70 -17.25
C ASP A 23 20.43 -8.33 -16.89
N ARG A 24 19.93 -7.24 -17.47
CA ARG A 24 20.38 -5.90 -17.10
C ARG A 24 19.58 -5.36 -15.93
N LEU A 25 20.28 -4.73 -14.98
CA LEU A 25 19.67 -4.07 -13.84
C LEU A 25 18.77 -2.91 -14.31
N VAL A 26 17.49 -2.99 -14.00
CA VAL A 26 16.48 -1.96 -14.28
C VAL A 26 16.20 -1.10 -13.05
N GLU A 27 16.14 -1.75 -11.87
CA GLU A 27 15.84 -1.08 -10.63
C GLU A 27 16.52 -1.80 -9.46
N LEU A 28 17.05 -1.03 -8.51
CA LEU A 28 17.60 -1.54 -7.25
C LEU A 28 16.83 -0.89 -6.10
N LEU A 29 16.22 -1.72 -5.28
CA LEU A 29 15.50 -1.33 -4.08
C LEU A 29 16.28 -1.81 -2.86
N ILE A 30 16.40 -0.97 -1.84
CA ILE A 30 17.13 -1.27 -0.61
C ILE A 30 16.27 -0.85 0.57
N GLU A 31 16.09 -1.75 1.53
CA GLU A 31 15.43 -1.48 2.78
C GLU A 31 16.36 -1.83 3.94
N ARG A 32 16.43 -0.95 4.94
CA ARG A 32 17.31 -1.09 6.10
C ARG A 32 16.51 -1.10 7.39
N ILE A 33 16.92 -1.97 8.31
CA ILE A 33 16.29 -2.08 9.64
C ILE A 33 16.39 -0.77 10.44
N ASP A 34 17.52 -0.04 10.34
CA ASP A 34 17.73 1.23 11.04
C ASP A 34 16.94 2.41 10.44
N ARG A 35 16.36 2.22 9.24
CA ARG A 35 15.51 3.17 8.54
C ARG A 35 14.35 2.47 7.85
N PRO A 36 13.39 1.96 8.62
CA PRO A 36 12.22 1.31 8.02
C PRO A 36 11.45 2.31 7.16
N PRO A 37 10.82 1.86 6.07
CA PRO A 37 9.98 2.73 5.24
C PRO A 37 8.79 3.24 6.05
N LEU A 38 8.27 4.39 5.65
CA LEU A 38 7.04 4.94 6.19
C LEU A 38 5.89 4.86 5.19
N GLU A 39 6.23 4.87 3.89
CA GLU A 39 5.26 4.88 2.81
C GLU A 39 4.38 3.63 2.84
N GLY A 40 3.07 3.87 2.85
CA GLY A 40 2.05 2.83 3.00
C GLY A 40 1.56 2.65 4.43
N GLY A 41 2.32 3.06 5.44
CA GLY A 41 1.91 2.98 6.85
C GLY A 41 0.67 3.80 7.15
N ILE A 42 -0.23 3.27 7.98
CA ILE A 42 -1.47 3.93 8.41
C ILE A 42 -1.35 4.27 9.89
N HIS A 43 -1.66 5.51 10.22
CA HIS A 43 -1.53 6.03 11.58
C HIS A 43 -2.83 6.70 12.03
N LEU A 44 -3.15 6.58 13.32
CA LEU A 44 -3.99 7.54 14.00
C LEU A 44 -3.06 8.69 14.44
N GLY A 45 -3.04 9.76 13.65
CA GLY A 45 -2.20 10.92 13.91
C GLY A 45 -2.95 11.99 14.70
N ARG A 46 -2.20 12.95 15.26
CA ARG A 46 -2.78 14.12 15.93
C ARG A 46 -2.43 15.38 15.16
N VAL A 47 -3.44 16.16 14.78
CA VAL A 47 -3.24 17.45 14.12
C VAL A 47 -2.51 18.39 15.08
N THR A 48 -1.30 18.81 14.73
CA THR A 48 -0.47 19.72 15.53
C THR A 48 -0.67 21.16 15.10
N ARG A 49 -0.90 21.41 13.79
CA ARG A 49 -1.12 22.75 13.26
C ARG A 49 -1.90 22.68 11.96
N VAL A 50 -2.88 23.56 11.81
CA VAL A 50 -3.58 23.78 10.54
C VAL A 50 -2.89 24.90 9.76
N GLU A 51 -2.63 24.68 8.46
CA GLU A 51 -1.95 25.65 7.59
C GLU A 51 -2.83 25.99 6.39
N PRO A 52 -3.72 26.97 6.52
CA PRO A 52 -4.69 27.34 5.48
C PRO A 52 -4.03 27.81 4.18
N SER A 53 -2.86 28.46 4.27
CA SER A 53 -2.13 28.97 3.11
C SER A 53 -1.63 27.82 2.20
N LEU A 54 -1.37 26.65 2.75
CA LEU A 54 -0.95 25.43 2.03
C LEU A 54 -2.13 24.47 1.77
N ASN A 55 -3.35 24.84 2.19
CA ASN A 55 -4.52 23.96 2.14
C ASN A 55 -4.23 22.58 2.77
N GLY A 56 -3.65 22.57 3.98
CA GLY A 56 -3.23 21.36 4.65
C GLY A 56 -3.07 21.51 6.14
N ALA A 57 -2.61 20.46 6.79
CA ALA A 57 -2.31 20.43 8.22
C ALA A 57 -1.06 19.59 8.50
N PHE A 58 -0.34 19.94 9.57
CA PHE A 58 0.71 19.10 10.13
C PHE A 58 0.08 18.13 11.11
N VAL A 59 0.52 16.88 11.05
CA VAL A 59 -0.04 15.78 11.83
C VAL A 59 1.12 15.00 12.45
N ALA A 60 1.17 14.95 13.78
CA ALA A 60 2.12 14.11 14.50
C ALA A 60 1.81 12.64 14.27
N LEU A 61 2.83 11.87 13.89
CA LEU A 61 2.79 10.43 13.69
C LEU A 61 3.45 9.68 14.83
N ALA A 62 3.16 8.40 14.96
CA ALA A 62 3.97 7.50 15.80
C ALA A 62 5.44 7.60 15.37
N GLY A 63 6.37 7.55 16.35
CA GLY A 63 7.80 7.74 16.07
C GLY A 63 8.30 9.18 16.17
N GLY A 64 7.39 10.16 16.46
CA GLY A 64 7.77 11.52 16.85
C GLY A 64 8.06 12.48 15.70
N GLN A 65 7.69 12.15 14.47
CA GLN A 65 7.82 13.06 13.34
C GLN A 65 6.45 13.58 12.88
N ASP A 66 6.43 14.80 12.34
CA ASP A 66 5.24 15.39 11.76
C ASP A 66 5.19 15.14 10.24
N GLY A 67 4.02 14.68 9.77
CA GLY A 67 3.71 14.59 8.35
C GLY A 67 2.80 15.73 7.90
N PHE A 68 2.77 15.98 6.59
CA PHE A 68 1.91 17.00 6.00
C PHE A 68 0.70 16.37 5.31
N LEU A 69 -0.48 16.55 5.91
CA LEU A 69 -1.77 16.17 5.35
C LEU A 69 -2.23 17.22 4.35
N ARG A 70 -2.35 16.81 3.09
CA ARG A 70 -2.82 17.71 2.01
C ARG A 70 -4.34 17.75 1.97
N ARG A 71 -4.90 18.91 1.61
CA ARG A 71 -6.34 19.13 1.47
C ARG A 71 -7.13 18.85 2.77
N ALA A 72 -6.53 19.17 3.90
CA ALA A 72 -7.09 18.97 5.23
C ALA A 72 -8.30 19.91 5.48
N LYS A 73 -9.46 19.54 4.92
CA LYS A 73 -10.69 20.30 5.11
C LYS A 73 -11.42 19.88 6.38
N GLY A 74 -11.85 20.85 7.19
CA GLY A 74 -12.66 20.60 8.37
C GLY A 74 -11.92 19.96 9.54
N VAL A 75 -10.59 19.89 9.50
CA VAL A 75 -9.78 19.45 10.64
C VAL A 75 -9.42 20.62 11.54
N HIS A 76 -9.20 20.36 12.83
CA HIS A 76 -8.75 21.36 13.80
C HIS A 76 -7.55 20.83 14.61
N GLU A 77 -6.80 21.74 15.19
CA GLU A 77 -5.66 21.39 16.05
C GLU A 77 -6.10 20.56 17.26
N GLY A 78 -5.30 19.55 17.59
CA GLY A 78 -5.60 18.56 18.63
C GLY A 78 -6.49 17.40 18.19
N GLN A 79 -7.12 17.47 17.00
CA GLN A 79 -7.95 16.39 16.49
C GLN A 79 -7.12 15.16 16.16
N ALA A 80 -7.65 13.97 16.50
CA ALA A 80 -7.13 12.71 16.01
C ALA A 80 -7.70 12.41 14.62
N VAL A 81 -6.83 11.99 13.68
CA VAL A 81 -7.21 11.69 12.29
C VAL A 81 -6.49 10.44 11.81
N VAL A 82 -7.21 9.56 11.12
CA VAL A 82 -6.58 8.42 10.44
C VAL A 82 -5.94 8.92 9.15
N VAL A 83 -4.65 8.67 8.99
CA VAL A 83 -3.87 9.10 7.83
C VAL A 83 -2.96 8.00 7.34
N GLN A 84 -2.70 7.98 6.04
CA GLN A 84 -1.71 7.11 5.43
C GLN A 84 -0.54 7.91 4.87
N VAL A 85 0.67 7.42 5.04
CA VAL A 85 1.86 7.99 4.42
C VAL A 85 1.89 7.63 2.94
N THR A 86 1.94 8.65 2.08
CA THR A 86 1.97 8.48 0.62
C THR A 86 3.33 8.78 -0.01
N ARG A 87 4.23 9.39 0.75
CA ARG A 87 5.62 9.66 0.33
C ARG A 87 6.52 9.79 1.53
N GLU A 88 7.72 9.25 1.38
CA GLU A 88 8.81 9.40 2.34
C GLU A 88 9.21 10.86 2.59
N PRO A 89 9.80 11.16 3.76
CA PRO A 89 10.44 12.44 4.01
C PRO A 89 11.51 12.75 2.96
N SER A 90 11.57 13.97 2.47
CA SER A 90 12.57 14.38 1.48
C SER A 90 12.92 15.86 1.58
N GLY A 91 14.19 16.21 1.41
CA GLY A 91 14.66 17.59 1.33
C GLY A 91 14.34 18.43 2.58
N GLY A 92 14.40 17.84 3.78
CA GLY A 92 14.07 18.51 5.04
C GLY A 92 12.58 18.68 5.29
N LYS A 93 11.71 18.09 4.45
CA LYS A 93 10.26 18.06 4.63
C LYS A 93 9.84 16.71 5.21
N GLY A 94 8.85 16.72 6.11
CA GLY A 94 8.23 15.52 6.64
C GLY A 94 7.48 14.70 5.56
N PRO A 95 7.02 13.49 5.91
CA PRO A 95 6.26 12.64 5.00
C PRO A 95 4.97 13.32 4.54
N THR A 96 4.53 12.97 3.33
CA THR A 96 3.22 13.43 2.82
C THR A 96 2.14 12.45 3.20
N LEU A 97 1.00 12.99 3.65
CA LEU A 97 -0.12 12.20 4.17
C LEU A 97 -1.37 12.38 3.31
N THR A 98 -2.25 11.37 3.38
CA THR A 98 -3.63 11.42 2.90
C THR A 98 -4.59 10.97 4.00
N ASP A 99 -5.80 11.53 4.02
CA ASP A 99 -6.94 11.12 4.83
C ASP A 99 -7.81 10.05 4.14
N ARG A 100 -7.32 9.50 3.03
CA ARG A 100 -7.96 8.45 2.26
C ARG A 100 -7.03 7.25 2.14
N PRO A 101 -6.96 6.41 3.17
CA PRO A 101 -6.14 5.22 3.14
C PRO A 101 -6.53 4.29 1.98
N THR A 102 -5.53 3.65 1.40
CA THR A 102 -5.73 2.63 0.38
C THR A 102 -4.94 1.39 0.79
N LEU A 103 -5.63 0.29 0.98
CA LEU A 103 -5.01 -1.01 1.23
C LEU A 103 -4.72 -1.66 -0.12
N VAL A 104 -3.47 -2.01 -0.34
CA VAL A 104 -3.01 -2.47 -1.65
C VAL A 104 -2.63 -3.95 -1.57
N GLY A 105 -3.45 -4.82 -2.17
CA GLY A 105 -3.16 -6.21 -2.40
C GLY A 105 -2.43 -6.44 -3.74
N ARG A 106 -2.29 -7.70 -4.13
CA ARG A 106 -1.69 -8.10 -5.40
C ARG A 106 -2.64 -7.85 -6.58
N TYR A 107 -3.90 -8.24 -6.41
CA TYR A 107 -4.94 -8.23 -7.45
C TYR A 107 -5.83 -7.00 -7.36
N VAL A 108 -6.13 -6.56 -6.16
CA VAL A 108 -7.01 -5.41 -5.90
C VAL A 108 -6.35 -4.40 -4.97
N ALA A 109 -6.79 -3.16 -5.06
CA ALA A 109 -6.58 -2.16 -4.02
C ALA A 109 -7.94 -1.66 -3.56
N LEU A 110 -8.11 -1.52 -2.24
CA LEU A 110 -9.35 -1.15 -1.60
C LEU A 110 -9.21 0.24 -0.97
N THR A 111 -10.16 1.12 -1.23
CA THR A 111 -10.20 2.48 -0.66
C THR A 111 -11.51 2.66 0.10
N PRO A 112 -11.49 2.57 1.43
CA PRO A 112 -12.67 2.75 2.27
C PRO A 112 -13.33 4.11 2.08
N GLY A 113 -14.65 4.17 2.23
CA GLY A 113 -15.42 5.39 2.07
C GLY A 113 -15.46 5.95 0.64
N ARG A 114 -15.14 5.11 -0.37
CA ARG A 114 -15.31 5.38 -1.79
C ARG A 114 -16.24 4.35 -2.39
N GLU A 115 -16.82 4.67 -3.57
CA GLU A 115 -17.72 3.77 -4.30
C GLU A 115 -17.26 3.58 -5.75
N ASP A 116 -16.12 4.15 -6.13
CA ASP A 116 -15.62 4.07 -7.49
C ASP A 116 -14.88 2.76 -7.76
N VAL A 117 -15.13 2.19 -8.93
CA VAL A 117 -14.38 1.03 -9.45
C VAL A 117 -13.46 1.51 -10.55
N THR A 118 -12.18 1.20 -10.41
CA THR A 118 -11.15 1.56 -11.38
C THR A 118 -10.35 0.34 -11.83
N PHE A 119 -9.61 0.47 -12.93
CA PHE A 119 -8.89 -0.64 -13.53
C PHE A 119 -7.52 -0.20 -14.02
N SER A 120 -6.53 -1.05 -13.79
CA SER A 120 -5.20 -0.85 -14.36
C SER A 120 -5.26 -0.78 -15.90
N ARG A 121 -4.55 0.17 -16.48
CA ARG A 121 -4.42 0.29 -17.94
C ARG A 121 -3.80 -0.97 -18.58
N ARG A 122 -3.02 -1.73 -17.83
CA ARG A 122 -2.35 -2.96 -18.27
C ARG A 122 -3.31 -4.13 -18.42
N LEU A 123 -4.55 -4.05 -17.93
CA LEU A 123 -5.59 -5.06 -18.14
C LEU A 123 -6.09 -5.09 -19.57
N GLY A 124 -5.77 -4.05 -20.37
CA GLY A 124 -6.17 -3.97 -21.76
C GLY A 124 -7.69 -3.94 -21.95
N SER A 125 -8.15 -4.56 -23.05
CA SER A 125 -9.57 -4.72 -23.43
C SER A 125 -9.82 -6.19 -23.81
N GLY A 126 -11.08 -6.60 -23.90
CA GLY A 126 -11.47 -7.94 -24.32
C GLY A 126 -12.21 -8.72 -23.26
N ARG A 127 -12.37 -10.04 -23.48
CA ARG A 127 -13.23 -10.90 -22.66
C ARG A 127 -12.86 -10.89 -21.17
N ARG A 128 -11.56 -11.04 -20.85
CA ARG A 128 -11.10 -11.02 -19.45
C ARG A 128 -11.43 -9.71 -18.77
N ARG A 129 -11.25 -8.58 -19.45
CA ARG A 129 -11.60 -7.27 -18.92
C ARG A 129 -13.09 -7.16 -18.59
N ALA A 130 -13.99 -7.64 -19.46
CA ALA A 130 -15.43 -7.64 -19.21
C ALA A 130 -15.78 -8.50 -17.98
N GLN A 131 -15.20 -9.70 -17.86
CA GLN A 131 -15.37 -10.55 -16.68
C GLN A 131 -14.92 -9.85 -15.37
N LEU A 132 -13.77 -9.18 -15.40
CA LEU A 132 -13.28 -8.41 -14.26
C LEU A 132 -14.17 -7.21 -13.92
N GLU A 133 -14.85 -6.61 -14.89
CA GLU A 133 -15.84 -5.54 -14.65
C GLU A 133 -17.06 -6.07 -13.89
N GLU A 134 -17.60 -7.24 -14.30
CA GLU A 134 -18.71 -7.89 -13.61
C GLU A 134 -18.31 -8.34 -12.19
N LEU A 135 -17.12 -8.92 -12.03
CA LEU A 135 -16.58 -9.30 -10.73
C LEU A 135 -16.43 -8.08 -9.80
N ALA A 136 -15.81 -7.01 -10.31
CA ALA A 136 -15.56 -5.81 -9.53
C ALA A 136 -16.84 -5.12 -9.05
N GLN A 137 -17.91 -5.13 -9.86
CA GLN A 137 -19.21 -4.61 -9.45
C GLN A 137 -19.83 -5.41 -8.30
N ARG A 138 -19.71 -6.75 -8.34
CA ARG A 138 -20.16 -7.61 -7.23
C ARG A 138 -19.35 -7.33 -5.97
N LEU A 139 -18.01 -7.37 -6.06
CA LEU A 139 -17.13 -7.12 -4.92
C LEU A 139 -17.33 -5.72 -4.32
N GLN A 140 -17.57 -4.71 -5.14
CA GLN A 140 -17.83 -3.35 -4.65
C GLN A 140 -19.14 -3.27 -3.87
N ALA A 141 -20.19 -3.94 -4.32
CA ALA A 141 -21.46 -4.01 -3.60
C ALA A 141 -21.32 -4.74 -2.26
N ASP A 142 -20.49 -5.80 -2.21
CA ASP A 142 -20.28 -6.59 -0.99
C ASP A 142 -19.38 -5.88 0.02
N THR A 143 -18.44 -5.06 -0.44
CA THR A 143 -17.43 -4.40 0.42
C THR A 143 -17.80 -2.96 0.80
N GLU A 144 -18.70 -2.33 0.07
CA GLU A 144 -19.04 -0.90 0.19
C GLU A 144 -17.82 0.04 0.13
N CYS A 145 -16.78 -0.40 -0.60
CA CYS A 145 -15.52 0.32 -0.74
C CYS A 145 -15.19 0.59 -2.21
N GLY A 146 -14.41 1.62 -2.47
CA GLY A 146 -13.81 1.80 -3.79
C GLY A 146 -12.79 0.71 -4.10
N LEU A 147 -12.83 0.17 -5.31
CA LEU A 147 -11.96 -0.90 -5.75
C LEU A 147 -11.13 -0.49 -6.97
N ALA A 148 -9.87 -0.90 -6.97
CA ALA A 148 -9.00 -0.76 -8.13
C ALA A 148 -8.45 -2.13 -8.53
N LEU A 149 -8.90 -2.70 -9.67
CA LEU A 149 -8.38 -3.95 -10.21
C LEU A 149 -6.98 -3.70 -10.79
N ARG A 150 -5.99 -4.44 -10.29
CA ARG A 150 -4.58 -4.28 -10.64
C ARG A 150 -4.20 -5.17 -11.82
N ALA A 151 -3.02 -4.95 -12.38
CA ALA A 151 -2.55 -5.68 -13.55
C ALA A 151 -2.49 -7.21 -13.34
N ALA A 152 -2.19 -7.65 -12.12
CA ALA A 152 -2.11 -9.06 -11.77
C ALA A 152 -3.46 -9.80 -11.87
N SER A 153 -4.60 -9.10 -11.75
CA SER A 153 -5.94 -9.68 -11.93
C SER A 153 -6.17 -10.25 -13.33
N ALA A 154 -5.35 -9.85 -14.32
CA ALA A 154 -5.49 -10.38 -15.69
C ALA A 154 -5.37 -11.91 -15.76
N VAL A 155 -4.52 -12.48 -14.92
CA VAL A 155 -4.14 -13.90 -14.92
C VAL A 155 -4.57 -14.67 -13.68
N ALA A 156 -5.15 -13.99 -12.70
CA ALA A 156 -5.66 -14.59 -11.47
C ALA A 156 -7.04 -15.21 -11.68
N GLU A 157 -7.40 -16.19 -10.88
CA GLU A 157 -8.75 -16.72 -10.82
C GLU A 157 -9.68 -15.75 -10.07
N ASP A 158 -10.97 -15.76 -10.39
CA ASP A 158 -11.94 -14.85 -9.78
C ASP A 158 -12.05 -15.05 -8.26
N ASP A 159 -11.93 -16.29 -7.79
CA ASP A 159 -11.99 -16.63 -6.37
C ASP A 159 -10.78 -16.10 -5.60
N GLU A 160 -9.59 -16.07 -6.21
CA GLU A 160 -8.39 -15.47 -5.60
C GLU A 160 -8.54 -13.96 -5.44
N ILE A 161 -9.11 -13.30 -6.45
CA ILE A 161 -9.38 -11.86 -6.41
C ILE A 161 -10.42 -11.54 -5.33
N ALA A 162 -11.47 -12.36 -5.22
CA ALA A 162 -12.52 -12.19 -4.22
C ALA A 162 -12.00 -12.43 -2.80
N ALA A 163 -11.18 -13.47 -2.60
CA ALA A 163 -10.56 -13.77 -1.31
C ALA A 163 -9.64 -12.64 -0.85
N GLU A 164 -8.82 -12.08 -1.75
CA GLU A 164 -7.96 -10.93 -1.41
C GLU A 164 -8.81 -9.69 -1.06
N ALA A 165 -9.88 -9.41 -1.81
CA ALA A 165 -10.76 -8.29 -1.50
C ALA A 165 -11.40 -8.43 -0.11
N ALA A 166 -11.87 -9.63 0.26
CA ALA A 166 -12.42 -9.92 1.58
C ALA A 166 -11.38 -9.73 2.70
N GLN A 167 -10.15 -10.22 2.49
CA GLN A 167 -9.06 -10.03 3.45
C GLN A 167 -8.74 -8.55 3.68
N LEU A 168 -8.68 -7.74 2.60
CA LEU A 168 -8.44 -6.30 2.73
C LEU A 168 -9.55 -5.57 3.49
N VAL A 169 -10.80 -6.04 3.40
CA VAL A 169 -11.91 -5.52 4.21
C VAL A 169 -11.72 -5.87 5.68
N GLU A 170 -11.34 -7.11 5.99
CA GLU A 170 -11.05 -7.53 7.38
C GLU A 170 -9.89 -6.71 7.96
N ASP A 171 -8.81 -6.51 7.19
CA ASP A 171 -7.67 -5.69 7.59
C ASP A 171 -8.10 -4.23 7.88
N TRP A 172 -8.96 -3.67 7.02
CA TRP A 172 -9.49 -2.33 7.25
C TRP A 172 -10.35 -2.24 8.52
N ASN A 173 -11.23 -3.20 8.74
CA ASN A 173 -12.08 -3.25 9.95
C ASN A 173 -11.23 -3.33 11.22
N ALA A 174 -10.14 -4.08 11.20
CA ALA A 174 -9.20 -4.16 12.32
C ALA A 174 -8.49 -2.80 12.57
N ILE A 175 -8.09 -2.10 11.50
CA ILE A 175 -7.51 -0.75 11.57
C ILE A 175 -8.52 0.25 12.16
N GLU A 176 -9.77 0.25 11.71
CA GLU A 176 -10.82 1.12 12.24
C GLU A 176 -11.09 0.85 13.70
N HIS A 177 -11.21 -0.42 14.07
CA HIS A 177 -11.46 -0.80 15.47
C HIS A 177 -10.34 -0.33 16.40
N THR A 178 -9.07 -0.53 15.97
CA THR A 178 -7.89 -0.07 16.71
C THR A 178 -7.84 1.45 16.78
N GLY A 179 -8.16 2.13 15.68
CA GLY A 179 -8.20 3.59 15.59
C GLY A 179 -9.27 4.21 16.51
N ALA A 180 -10.43 3.57 16.63
CA ALA A 180 -11.54 4.05 17.48
C ALA A 180 -11.20 4.00 18.98
N SER A 181 -10.38 3.05 19.40
CA SER A 181 -9.95 2.85 20.81
C SER A 181 -8.58 3.43 21.13
N GLY A 182 -7.79 3.79 20.11
CA GLY A 182 -6.41 4.22 20.25
C GLY A 182 -6.25 5.67 20.73
N GLN A 183 -5.09 5.95 21.35
CA GLN A 183 -4.68 7.32 21.65
C GLN A 183 -3.66 7.79 20.61
N ALA A 184 -4.02 8.83 19.86
CA ALA A 184 -3.11 9.46 18.89
C ALA A 184 -1.93 10.16 19.59
N PRO A 185 -0.69 10.08 19.03
CA PRO A 185 -0.35 9.38 17.80
C PRO A 185 -0.02 7.90 18.02
N VAL A 186 -0.51 7.00 17.16
CA VAL A 186 -0.20 5.56 17.16
C VAL A 186 -0.17 5.00 15.74
N CYS A 187 0.70 4.02 15.46
CA CYS A 187 0.69 3.27 14.20
C CYS A 187 -0.45 2.25 14.25
N LEU A 188 -1.32 2.26 13.25
CA LEU A 188 -2.45 1.33 13.11
C LEU A 188 -2.10 0.16 12.19
N ALA A 189 -1.30 0.43 11.15
CA ALA A 189 -0.76 -0.58 10.26
C ALA A 189 0.63 -0.16 9.80
N GLU A 190 1.59 -1.05 9.99
CA GLU A 190 2.95 -0.84 9.51
C GLU A 190 2.99 -0.85 7.97
N PRO A 191 3.92 -0.13 7.35
CA PRO A 191 4.11 -0.20 5.91
C PRO A 191 4.55 -1.62 5.51
N PRO A 192 4.15 -2.10 4.32
CA PRO A 192 4.61 -3.40 3.83
C PRO A 192 6.13 -3.38 3.64
N ASP A 193 6.80 -4.46 4.01
CA ASP A 193 8.23 -4.63 3.81
C ASP A 193 8.61 -4.73 2.32
N LEU A 194 9.91 -4.68 2.02
CA LEU A 194 10.42 -4.69 0.65
C LEU A 194 10.00 -5.95 -0.11
N LEU A 195 10.06 -7.11 0.54
CA LEU A 195 9.68 -8.39 -0.07
C LEU A 195 8.22 -8.37 -0.50
N THR A 196 7.32 -8.02 0.42
CA THR A 196 5.88 -7.89 0.16
C THR A 196 5.60 -6.90 -0.97
N ARG A 197 6.23 -5.71 -0.95
CA ARG A 197 6.03 -4.69 -2.00
C ARG A 197 6.46 -5.18 -3.37
N VAL A 198 7.64 -5.79 -3.46
CA VAL A 198 8.20 -6.24 -4.73
C VAL A 198 7.38 -7.38 -5.32
N LEU A 199 6.99 -8.38 -4.53
CA LEU A 199 6.18 -9.51 -4.97
C LEU A 199 4.76 -9.08 -5.36
N ARG A 200 4.16 -8.17 -4.60
CA ARG A 200 2.84 -7.61 -4.87
C ARG A 200 2.79 -6.80 -6.16
N ASP A 201 3.80 -5.97 -6.41
CA ASP A 201 3.76 -4.94 -7.46
C ASP A 201 4.32 -5.42 -8.80
N ARG A 202 4.93 -6.60 -8.84
CA ARG A 202 5.50 -7.19 -10.06
C ARG A 202 4.63 -8.34 -10.57
N VAL A 203 4.39 -8.35 -11.86
CA VAL A 203 3.62 -9.39 -12.55
C VAL A 203 4.54 -10.15 -13.48
N GLY A 204 4.72 -11.44 -13.21
CA GLY A 204 5.53 -12.36 -14.01
C GLY A 204 7.05 -12.20 -13.77
N GLY A 205 7.81 -13.12 -14.33
CA GLY A 205 9.26 -13.21 -14.16
C GLY A 205 9.67 -14.22 -13.10
N GLN A 206 10.96 -14.58 -13.11
CA GLN A 206 11.54 -15.45 -12.11
C GLN A 206 11.88 -14.65 -10.85
N VAL A 207 11.57 -15.20 -9.67
CA VAL A 207 11.97 -14.64 -8.38
C VAL A 207 13.00 -15.57 -7.76
N VAL A 208 14.16 -15.02 -7.40
CA VAL A 208 15.23 -15.73 -6.71
C VAL A 208 15.49 -15.04 -5.38
N ILE A 209 15.41 -15.78 -4.28
CA ILE A 209 15.63 -15.30 -2.92
C ILE A 209 16.73 -16.13 -2.29
N ASP A 210 17.77 -15.51 -1.78
CA ASP A 210 18.94 -16.18 -1.19
C ASP A 210 18.68 -16.71 0.23
N ASN A 211 17.64 -16.22 0.89
CA ASN A 211 17.30 -16.58 2.26
C ASN A 211 16.14 -17.61 2.29
N PRO A 212 16.35 -18.83 2.86
CA PRO A 212 15.31 -19.87 2.87
C PRO A 212 14.04 -19.51 3.66
N LEU A 213 14.14 -18.69 4.72
CA LEU A 213 12.98 -18.28 5.50
C LEU A 213 12.15 -17.26 4.72
N SER A 214 12.80 -16.29 4.11
CA SER A 214 12.15 -15.30 3.25
C SER A 214 11.55 -15.94 1.99
N PHE A 215 12.19 -16.98 1.44
CA PHE A 215 11.66 -17.74 0.33
C PHE A 215 10.33 -18.43 0.71
N ARG A 216 10.28 -19.12 1.87
CA ARG A 216 9.04 -19.75 2.35
C ARG A 216 7.92 -18.76 2.63
N ALA A 217 8.25 -17.57 3.18
CA ALA A 217 7.29 -16.51 3.40
C ALA A 217 6.73 -15.92 2.08
N ALA A 218 7.51 -15.99 1.01
CA ALA A 218 7.09 -15.54 -0.32
C ALA A 218 6.22 -16.56 -1.08
N GLU A 219 6.28 -17.86 -0.71
CA GLU A 219 5.47 -18.94 -1.28
C GLU A 219 4.08 -19.05 -0.62
N ALA A 220 3.91 -18.54 0.61
CA ALA A 220 2.66 -18.59 1.37
C ALA A 220 1.68 -17.49 0.94
#